data_5effcf3c74593f587e65a951b84d0c1d
#
_entry.id   5effcf3c74593f587e65a951b84d0c1d
#
_cell.length_a   1.000
_cell.length_b   1.000
_cell.length_c   1.000
_cell.angle_alpha   90.00
_cell.angle_beta   90.00
_cell.angle_gamma   90.00
#
_symmetry.space_group_name_H-M   'P 1'
#
loop_
_entity.id
_entity.type
_entity.pdbx_description
1 polymer ?
#
loop_
_entity_poly.entity_id
_entity_poly.type
_entity_poly.pdbx_seq_one_letter_code
_entity_poly.pdbx_strand_id
1 'polypeptide(L)'
;MNRTLSLTGLFLAFLNLCAQAQEAVPAKAPVEIDVYDLVVEKGGFVMYPLALISLVTLVLVFFYFITIRRNAVVSDRFMSSAEALIRKRDYLGLVAQCHQENKSIARVAEKSLDFMTKNSGVSFKDVREVAESEGSRQAGILTQRISYLSDIGAIAPMIGLLGTVIGMIKSFYQISAGNFEGVKQMELAGGVSEALITTACGLSIGIVALIFYSVFRGRVQKFIAELEAASTHLMALLSAQYNRNAGVTPKAATADSFEDSFLGDEGFAQPSRQGRSAPSPIDDTRRDVEGI
;
A
#
# COMPACT_ATOMS: atom_id res chain seq x y z
N MET A 1 5.31 19.19 -10.28
CA MET A 1 4.09 19.73 -10.90
C MET A 1 3.73 19.03 -12.22
N ASN A 2 4.69 18.47 -12.97
CA ASN A 2 4.43 17.86 -14.29
C ASN A 2 3.93 16.40 -14.29
N ARG A 3 3.95 15.69 -13.17
CA ARG A 3 3.48 14.29 -13.11
C ARG A 3 1.98 14.15 -12.84
N THR A 4 1.33 15.16 -12.30
CA THR A 4 -0.13 15.16 -12.06
C THR A 4 -0.92 15.46 -13.33
N LEU A 5 -0.39 16.28 -14.23
CA LEU A 5 -0.97 16.52 -15.54
C LEU A 5 -0.93 15.28 -16.47
N SER A 6 0.06 14.40 -16.29
CA SER A 6 0.17 13.14 -17.04
C SER A 6 -0.91 12.12 -16.67
N LEU A 7 -1.33 12.08 -15.40
CA LEU A 7 -2.35 11.12 -14.92
C LEU A 7 -3.77 11.53 -15.30
N THR A 8 -4.06 12.83 -15.33
CA THR A 8 -5.35 13.33 -15.84
C THR A 8 -5.45 13.18 -17.35
N GLY A 9 -4.34 13.34 -18.07
CA GLY A 9 -4.25 13.05 -19.51
C GLY A 9 -4.47 11.58 -19.83
N LEU A 10 -3.93 10.66 -19.02
CA LEU A 10 -4.12 9.22 -19.17
C LEU A 10 -5.58 8.80 -18.89
N PHE A 11 -6.25 9.44 -17.94
CA PHE A 11 -7.66 9.19 -17.63
C PHE A 11 -8.59 9.67 -18.74
N LEU A 12 -8.32 10.86 -19.30
CA LEU A 12 -9.05 11.38 -20.47
C LEU A 12 -8.77 10.56 -21.74
N ALA A 13 -7.54 10.06 -21.90
CA ALA A 13 -7.19 9.16 -23.01
C ALA A 13 -7.89 7.80 -22.88
N PHE A 14 -8.02 7.26 -21.67
CA PHE A 14 -8.76 6.01 -21.42
C PHE A 14 -10.26 6.16 -21.66
N LEU A 15 -10.86 7.30 -21.26
CA LEU A 15 -12.26 7.63 -21.58
C LEU A 15 -12.47 7.77 -23.11
N ASN A 16 -11.54 8.38 -23.83
CA ASN A 16 -11.59 8.45 -25.28
C ASN A 16 -11.36 7.09 -25.96
N LEU A 17 -10.50 6.23 -25.40
CA LEU A 17 -10.27 4.88 -25.92
C LEU A 17 -11.50 3.98 -25.76
N CYS A 18 -12.23 4.10 -24.64
CA CYS A 18 -13.52 3.44 -24.44
C CYS A 18 -14.59 3.98 -25.42
N ALA A 19 -14.56 5.26 -25.75
CA ALA A 19 -15.47 5.85 -26.75
C ALA A 19 -15.13 5.37 -28.16
N GLN A 20 -13.85 5.21 -28.51
CA GLN A 20 -13.41 4.74 -29.84
C GLN A 20 -13.56 3.22 -30.05
N ALA A 21 -13.53 2.42 -28.98
CA ALA A 21 -13.79 0.98 -29.09
C ALA A 21 -15.24 0.66 -29.54
N GLN A 22 -16.11 1.64 -29.57
CA GLN A 22 -17.51 1.54 -29.99
C GLN A 22 -17.73 1.70 -31.50
N GLU A 23 -16.69 2.15 -32.25
CA GLU A 23 -16.81 2.41 -33.69
C GLU A 23 -16.55 1.21 -34.61
N ALA A 24 -16.26 0.02 -34.10
CA ALA A 24 -15.85 -1.15 -34.88
C ALA A 24 -16.99 -2.12 -35.27
N VAL A 25 -18.26 -1.72 -35.16
CA VAL A 25 -19.39 -2.54 -35.63
C VAL A 25 -20.01 -1.87 -36.87
N PRO A 26 -20.16 -2.59 -38.01
CA PRO A 26 -20.66 -2.00 -39.25
C PRO A 26 -22.07 -1.45 -39.08
N ALA A 27 -22.21 -0.19 -39.42
CA ALA A 27 -23.35 0.68 -39.21
C ALA A 27 -24.65 0.17 -39.85
N LYS A 28 -25.61 -0.16 -39.03
CA LYS A 28 -27.01 0.12 -39.29
C LYS A 28 -27.28 1.43 -38.54
N ALA A 29 -27.77 2.46 -39.28
CA ALA A 29 -28.05 3.83 -38.87
C ALA A 29 -27.60 4.28 -37.47
N PRO A 30 -26.93 5.44 -37.29
CA PRO A 30 -26.50 5.91 -35.99
C PRO A 30 -27.71 6.08 -35.10
N VAL A 31 -27.99 5.09 -34.25
CA VAL A 31 -28.78 5.31 -33.06
C VAL A 31 -27.84 6.15 -32.19
N GLU A 32 -28.07 7.45 -32.07
CA GLU A 32 -27.44 8.27 -31.05
C GLU A 32 -27.80 7.64 -29.72
N ILE A 33 -26.93 6.79 -29.22
CA ILE A 33 -27.07 6.17 -27.93
C ILE A 33 -26.63 7.24 -26.93
N ASP A 34 -27.57 8.04 -26.47
CA ASP A 34 -27.35 8.88 -25.32
C ASP A 34 -26.95 7.98 -24.15
N VAL A 35 -25.67 8.01 -23.82
CA VAL A 35 -25.11 7.21 -22.71
C VAL A 35 -25.87 7.46 -21.41
N TYR A 36 -26.41 8.68 -21.27
CA TYR A 36 -27.24 9.07 -20.14
C TYR A 36 -28.56 8.29 -20.12
N ASP A 37 -29.31 8.25 -21.22
CA ASP A 37 -30.56 7.51 -21.32
C ASP A 37 -30.35 5.99 -21.20
N LEU A 38 -29.24 5.49 -21.77
CA LEU A 38 -28.87 4.09 -21.65
C LEU A 38 -28.59 3.68 -20.19
N VAL A 39 -27.90 4.53 -19.45
CA VAL A 39 -27.51 4.28 -18.06
C VAL A 39 -28.68 4.51 -17.11
N VAL A 40 -29.48 5.56 -17.30
CA VAL A 40 -30.55 5.96 -16.38
C VAL A 40 -31.85 5.21 -16.65
N GLU A 41 -32.28 5.08 -17.91
CA GLU A 41 -33.56 4.42 -18.25
C GLU A 41 -33.46 2.90 -18.40
N LYS A 42 -32.35 2.38 -18.94
CA LYS A 42 -32.19 0.95 -19.21
C LYS A 42 -31.38 0.20 -18.16
N GLY A 43 -30.80 0.86 -17.17
CA GLY A 43 -29.91 0.25 -16.18
C GLY A 43 -30.59 -0.49 -15.03
N GLY A 44 -31.93 -0.43 -14.92
CA GLY A 44 -32.69 -1.14 -13.89
C GLY A 44 -32.39 -0.74 -12.44
N PHE A 45 -32.98 -1.48 -11.48
CA PHE A 45 -32.86 -1.22 -10.04
C PHE A 45 -31.42 -1.25 -9.52
N VAL A 46 -30.57 -2.14 -10.09
CA VAL A 46 -29.17 -2.33 -9.66
C VAL A 46 -28.29 -1.13 -10.03
N MET A 47 -28.74 -0.27 -10.93
CA MET A 47 -28.00 0.92 -11.32
C MET A 47 -27.90 1.98 -10.20
N TYR A 48 -28.91 2.07 -9.33
CA TYR A 48 -28.90 3.01 -8.20
C TYR A 48 -27.75 2.78 -7.21
N PRO A 49 -27.54 1.54 -6.69
CA PRO A 49 -26.38 1.27 -5.84
C PRO A 49 -25.04 1.44 -6.57
N LEU A 50 -24.95 1.14 -7.86
CA LEU A 50 -23.74 1.38 -8.64
C LEU A 50 -23.44 2.87 -8.80
N ALA A 51 -24.45 3.70 -9.06
CA ALA A 51 -24.30 5.15 -9.13
C ALA A 51 -23.85 5.74 -7.78
N LEU A 52 -24.41 5.25 -6.67
CA LEU A 52 -24.00 5.64 -5.33
C LEU A 52 -22.51 5.28 -5.07
N ILE A 53 -22.10 4.06 -5.40
CA ILE A 53 -20.70 3.61 -5.24
C ILE A 53 -19.77 4.44 -6.12
N SER A 54 -20.16 4.77 -7.34
CA SER A 54 -19.40 5.64 -8.24
C SER A 54 -19.19 7.01 -7.62
N LEU A 55 -20.23 7.62 -7.08
CA LEU A 55 -20.16 8.92 -6.39
C LEU A 55 -19.24 8.86 -5.17
N VAL A 56 -19.40 7.83 -4.32
CA VAL A 56 -18.54 7.60 -3.15
C VAL A 56 -17.09 7.44 -3.57
N THR A 57 -16.81 6.67 -4.61
CA THR A 57 -15.46 6.48 -5.15
C THR A 57 -14.83 7.80 -5.55
N LEU A 58 -15.57 8.64 -6.29
CA LEU A 58 -15.11 9.95 -6.73
C LEU A 58 -14.79 10.87 -5.56
N VAL A 59 -15.67 10.92 -4.56
CA VAL A 59 -15.47 11.72 -3.34
C VAL A 59 -14.26 11.22 -2.56
N LEU A 60 -14.08 9.91 -2.39
CA LEU A 60 -12.93 9.32 -1.69
C LEU A 60 -11.61 9.62 -2.42
N VAL A 61 -11.58 9.46 -3.74
CA VAL A 61 -10.38 9.77 -4.54
C VAL A 61 -9.99 11.23 -4.37
N PHE A 62 -10.96 12.16 -4.45
CA PHE A 62 -10.70 13.58 -4.28
C PHE A 62 -10.24 13.92 -2.85
N PHE A 63 -10.88 13.34 -1.85
CA PHE A 63 -10.51 13.49 -0.43
C PHE A 63 -9.08 12.97 -0.16
N TYR A 64 -8.73 11.80 -0.68
CA TYR A 64 -7.38 11.24 -0.48
C TYR A 64 -6.32 12.02 -1.24
N PHE A 65 -6.64 12.58 -2.40
CA PHE A 65 -5.72 13.43 -3.15
C PHE A 65 -5.32 14.69 -2.35
N ILE A 66 -6.25 15.24 -1.57
CA ILE A 66 -6.00 16.42 -0.72
C ILE A 66 -5.32 16.01 0.60
N THR A 67 -5.77 14.90 1.22
CA THR A 67 -5.37 14.51 2.57
C THR A 67 -4.04 13.78 2.61
N ILE A 68 -3.72 12.96 1.60
CA ILE A 68 -2.47 12.18 1.56
C ILE A 68 -1.34 13.07 1.03
N ARG A 69 -0.78 13.90 1.92
CA ARG A 69 0.36 14.79 1.64
C ARG A 69 1.50 14.49 2.61
N ARG A 70 2.75 14.65 2.15
CA ARG A 70 3.97 14.46 2.94
C ARG A 70 3.94 15.23 4.26
N ASN A 71 3.54 16.49 4.23
CA ASN A 71 3.52 17.35 5.40
C ASN A 71 2.56 16.91 6.52
N ALA A 72 1.64 15.98 6.25
CA ALA A 72 0.75 15.41 7.26
C ALA A 72 1.43 14.32 8.10
N VAL A 73 2.49 13.69 7.61
CA VAL A 73 3.18 12.58 8.27
C VAL A 73 4.46 13.05 8.93
N VAL A 74 5.37 13.63 8.16
CA VAL A 74 6.66 14.18 8.63
C VAL A 74 6.80 15.61 8.11
N SER A 75 7.20 16.52 8.99
CA SER A 75 7.49 17.90 8.64
C SER A 75 8.94 18.22 8.99
N ASP A 76 9.67 18.76 8.02
CA ASP A 76 11.05 19.16 8.21
C ASP A 76 11.17 20.26 9.30
N ARG A 77 10.15 21.13 9.43
CA ARG A 77 10.07 22.14 10.49
C ARG A 77 9.94 21.52 11.88
N PHE A 78 9.07 20.50 12.01
CA PHE A 78 8.91 19.79 13.28
C PHE A 78 10.21 19.09 13.67
N MET A 79 10.85 18.40 12.72
CA MET A 79 12.09 17.67 12.97
C MET A 79 13.21 18.61 13.43
N SER A 80 13.40 19.76 12.77
CA SER A 80 14.42 20.73 13.16
C SER A 80 14.16 21.36 14.52
N SER A 81 12.90 21.67 14.83
CA SER A 81 12.49 22.19 16.15
C SER A 81 12.66 21.14 17.24
N ALA A 82 12.27 19.90 16.98
CA ALA A 82 12.42 18.80 17.93
C ALA A 82 13.92 18.53 18.23
N GLU A 83 14.76 18.53 17.20
CA GLU A 83 16.21 18.40 17.37
C GLU A 83 16.79 19.55 18.25
N ALA A 84 16.37 20.80 18.01
CA ALA A 84 16.82 21.95 18.79
C ALA A 84 16.39 21.84 20.27
N LEU A 85 15.17 21.39 20.55
CA LEU A 85 14.65 21.18 21.91
C LEU A 85 15.35 20.02 22.62
N ILE A 86 15.60 18.91 21.92
CA ILE A 86 16.36 17.77 22.45
C ILE A 86 17.79 18.20 22.82
N ARG A 87 18.47 18.99 21.97
CA ARG A 87 19.80 19.52 22.25
C ARG A 87 19.82 20.46 23.44
N LYS A 88 18.75 21.26 23.64
CA LYS A 88 18.56 22.14 24.81
C LYS A 88 18.11 21.40 26.07
N ARG A 89 17.79 20.12 25.99
CA ARG A 89 17.21 19.30 27.06
C ARG A 89 15.85 19.80 27.55
N ASP A 90 15.13 20.53 26.73
CA ASP A 90 13.79 21.02 27.03
C ASP A 90 12.74 19.98 26.58
N TYR A 91 12.60 18.92 27.38
CA TYR A 91 11.64 17.86 27.10
C TYR A 91 10.18 18.31 27.29
N LEU A 92 9.93 19.27 28.20
CA LEU A 92 8.59 19.81 28.41
C LEU A 92 8.15 20.66 27.21
N GLY A 93 9.05 21.48 26.69
CA GLY A 93 8.83 22.23 25.45
C GLY A 93 8.59 21.32 24.26
N LEU A 94 9.32 20.21 24.17
CA LEU A 94 9.13 19.22 23.10
C LEU A 94 7.75 18.53 23.20
N VAL A 95 7.30 18.13 24.39
CA VAL A 95 5.97 17.56 24.59
C VAL A 95 4.89 18.58 24.24
N ALA A 96 5.03 19.83 24.67
CA ALA A 96 4.08 20.90 24.33
C ALA A 96 3.99 21.11 22.81
N GLN A 97 5.11 21.07 22.10
CA GLN A 97 5.15 21.18 20.66
C GLN A 97 4.50 19.97 19.98
N CYS A 98 4.72 18.74 20.49
CA CYS A 98 4.06 17.54 19.97
C CYS A 98 2.54 17.62 20.08
N HIS A 99 2.01 18.17 21.17
CA HIS A 99 0.57 18.37 21.34
C HIS A 99 -0.04 19.39 20.37
N GLN A 100 0.72 20.38 19.93
CA GLN A 100 0.25 21.37 18.96
C GLN A 100 0.24 20.86 17.52
N GLU A 101 1.07 19.85 17.22
CA GLU A 101 1.24 19.31 15.88
C GLU A 101 0.47 18.01 15.69
N ASN A 102 -0.56 18.02 14.83
CA ASN A 102 -1.36 16.83 14.48
C ASN A 102 -0.67 15.96 13.41
N LYS A 103 0.61 15.62 13.60
CA LYS A 103 1.42 14.81 12.67
C LYS A 103 1.74 13.45 13.27
N SER A 104 1.89 12.44 12.41
CA SER A 104 2.18 11.09 12.87
C SER A 104 3.48 11.00 13.65
N ILE A 105 4.53 11.70 13.20
CA ILE A 105 5.82 11.74 13.89
C ILE A 105 5.73 12.44 15.27
N ALA A 106 4.92 13.49 15.40
CA ALA A 106 4.70 14.17 16.67
C ALA A 106 4.03 13.23 17.69
N ARG A 107 3.08 12.39 17.27
CA ARG A 107 2.44 11.39 18.14
C ARG A 107 3.41 10.31 18.60
N VAL A 108 4.33 9.86 17.73
CA VAL A 108 5.37 8.90 18.10
C VAL A 108 6.29 9.53 19.16
N ALA A 109 6.74 10.75 18.94
CA ALA A 109 7.57 11.48 19.89
C ALA A 109 6.85 11.73 21.22
N GLU A 110 5.59 12.18 21.18
CA GLU A 110 4.74 12.40 22.35
C GLU A 110 4.65 11.17 23.23
N LYS A 111 4.27 10.02 22.63
CA LYS A 111 4.09 8.75 23.37
C LYS A 111 5.40 8.27 23.98
N SER A 112 6.50 8.39 23.26
CA SER A 112 7.81 7.98 23.76
C SER A 112 8.29 8.86 24.91
N LEU A 113 8.09 10.17 24.81
CA LEU A 113 8.45 11.13 25.86
C LEU A 113 7.54 11.00 27.09
N ASP A 114 6.24 10.82 26.90
CA ASP A 114 5.27 10.61 27.96
C ASP A 114 5.60 9.34 28.75
N PHE A 115 5.97 8.26 28.06
CA PHE A 115 6.44 7.02 28.70
C PHE A 115 7.73 7.23 29.49
N MET A 116 8.69 7.94 28.93
CA MET A 116 9.96 8.23 29.59
C MET A 116 9.80 9.13 30.80
N THR A 117 8.88 10.10 30.78
CA THR A 117 8.67 11.04 31.90
C THR A 117 7.86 10.44 33.03
N LYS A 118 6.88 9.56 32.73
CA LYS A 118 6.03 8.90 33.74
C LYS A 118 6.73 7.76 34.48
N ASN A 119 7.70 7.12 33.85
CA ASN A 119 8.37 5.96 34.38
C ASN A 119 9.85 6.25 34.66
N SER A 120 10.16 6.67 35.87
CA SER A 120 11.55 6.95 36.28
C SER A 120 12.36 5.65 36.33
N GLY A 121 13.51 5.61 35.65
CA GLY A 121 14.42 4.45 35.65
C GLY A 121 14.16 3.40 34.59
N VAL A 122 13.28 3.67 33.63
CA VAL A 122 13.02 2.78 32.49
C VAL A 122 14.22 2.72 31.55
N SER A 123 14.50 1.53 31.03
CA SER A 123 15.53 1.34 30.01
C SER A 123 15.17 2.12 28.74
N PHE A 124 16.16 2.72 28.12
CA PHE A 124 15.94 3.36 26.81
C PHE A 124 15.46 2.39 25.74
N LYS A 125 15.74 1.09 25.90
CA LYS A 125 15.22 0.03 25.03
C LYS A 125 13.69 -0.02 25.07
N ASP A 126 13.09 0.12 26.25
CA ASP A 126 11.62 0.09 26.41
C ASP A 126 10.97 1.34 25.80
N VAL A 127 11.64 2.50 25.91
CA VAL A 127 11.19 3.75 25.27
C VAL A 127 11.18 3.59 23.73
N ARG A 128 12.20 2.95 23.19
CA ARG A 128 12.29 2.65 21.75
C ARG A 128 11.19 1.70 21.32
N GLU A 129 10.90 0.66 22.09
CA GLU A 129 9.81 -0.27 21.79
C GLU A 129 8.44 0.42 21.75
N VAL A 130 8.19 1.36 22.67
CA VAL A 130 6.99 2.21 22.65
C VAL A 130 6.93 3.08 21.37
N ALA A 131 8.08 3.65 20.97
CA ALA A 131 8.16 4.43 19.74
C ALA A 131 7.86 3.60 18.49
N GLU A 132 8.41 2.40 18.40
CA GLU A 132 8.20 1.46 17.30
C GLU A 132 6.73 0.98 17.24
N SER A 133 6.15 0.67 18.39
CA SER A 133 4.73 0.29 18.51
C SER A 133 3.80 1.42 18.05
N GLU A 134 4.03 2.65 18.51
CA GLU A 134 3.21 3.79 18.08
C GLU A 134 3.45 4.12 16.60
N GLY A 135 4.67 4.00 16.09
CA GLY A 135 5.00 4.15 14.68
C GLY A 135 4.22 3.16 13.81
N SER A 136 4.21 1.89 14.21
CA SER A 136 3.44 0.84 13.55
C SER A 136 1.93 1.12 13.59
N ARG A 137 1.42 1.62 14.70
CA ARG A 137 0.01 2.04 14.84
C ARG A 137 -0.33 3.18 13.88
N GLN A 138 0.52 4.19 13.76
CA GLN A 138 0.32 5.31 12.81
C GLN A 138 0.37 4.82 11.36
N ALA A 139 1.29 3.91 11.02
CA ALA A 139 1.37 3.28 9.71
C ALA A 139 0.09 2.49 9.38
N GLY A 140 -0.45 1.74 10.35
CA GLY A 140 -1.71 1.02 10.22
C GLY A 140 -2.88 1.95 9.91
N ILE A 141 -3.00 3.10 10.61
CA ILE A 141 -4.04 4.10 10.36
C ILE A 141 -3.95 4.65 8.93
N LEU A 142 -2.74 4.95 8.45
CA LEU A 142 -2.54 5.46 7.09
C LEU A 142 -2.95 4.43 6.03
N THR A 143 -2.61 3.15 6.26
CA THR A 143 -2.95 2.04 5.35
C THR A 143 -4.45 1.77 5.35
N GLN A 144 -5.09 1.76 6.52
CA GLN A 144 -6.52 1.51 6.65
C GLN A 144 -7.36 2.55 5.91
N ARG A 145 -6.94 3.82 5.91
CA ARG A 145 -7.66 4.89 5.19
C ARG A 145 -7.81 4.62 3.70
N ILE A 146 -6.81 4.04 3.05
CA ILE A 146 -6.86 3.74 1.61
C ILE A 146 -7.53 2.40 1.30
N SER A 147 -7.68 1.51 2.29
CA SER A 147 -8.26 0.17 2.11
C SER A 147 -9.69 0.23 1.58
N TYR A 148 -10.49 1.24 2.00
CA TYR A 148 -11.86 1.43 1.48
C TYR A 148 -11.93 1.51 -0.04
N LEU A 149 -10.91 2.06 -0.69
CA LEU A 149 -10.89 2.16 -2.15
C LEU A 149 -10.62 0.80 -2.80
N SER A 150 -9.83 -0.06 -2.14
CA SER A 150 -9.63 -1.46 -2.53
C SER A 150 -10.92 -2.27 -2.39
N ASP A 151 -11.64 -2.06 -1.30
CA ASP A 151 -12.90 -2.76 -1.02
C ASP A 151 -13.96 -2.41 -2.06
N ILE A 152 -14.09 -1.13 -2.41
CA ILE A 152 -14.97 -0.69 -3.50
C ILE A 152 -14.55 -1.33 -4.82
N GLY A 153 -13.25 -1.38 -5.11
CA GLY A 153 -12.70 -2.00 -6.32
C GLY A 153 -13.06 -3.49 -6.45
N ALA A 154 -13.18 -4.18 -5.33
CA ALA A 154 -13.62 -5.58 -5.31
C ALA A 154 -15.14 -5.73 -5.36
N ILE A 155 -15.90 -4.88 -4.66
CA ILE A 155 -17.35 -4.99 -4.51
C ILE A 155 -18.11 -4.51 -5.75
N ALA A 156 -17.64 -3.44 -6.42
CA ALA A 156 -18.33 -2.85 -7.55
C ALA A 156 -18.55 -3.85 -8.72
N PRO A 157 -17.55 -4.65 -9.14
CA PRO A 157 -17.77 -5.69 -10.13
C PRO A 157 -18.77 -6.78 -9.69
N MET A 158 -18.76 -7.13 -8.40
CA MET A 158 -19.68 -8.13 -7.86
C MET A 158 -21.14 -7.65 -7.91
N ILE A 159 -21.37 -6.36 -7.62
CA ILE A 159 -22.71 -5.76 -7.76
C ILE A 159 -23.11 -5.70 -9.25
N GLY A 160 -22.17 -5.40 -10.15
CA GLY A 160 -22.43 -5.49 -11.59
C GLY A 160 -22.83 -6.89 -12.04
N LEU A 161 -22.15 -7.92 -11.55
CA LEU A 161 -22.50 -9.31 -11.82
C LEU A 161 -23.85 -9.69 -11.22
N LEU A 162 -24.18 -9.22 -10.01
CA LEU A 162 -25.49 -9.41 -9.42
C LEU A 162 -26.59 -8.82 -10.32
N GLY A 163 -26.31 -7.67 -10.96
CA GLY A 163 -27.20 -7.05 -11.93
C GLY A 163 -27.50 -7.96 -13.12
N THR A 164 -26.49 -8.70 -13.63
CA THR A 164 -26.75 -9.65 -14.72
C THR A 164 -27.65 -10.80 -14.29
N VAL A 165 -27.43 -11.34 -13.10
CA VAL A 165 -28.28 -12.44 -12.59
C VAL A 165 -29.73 -11.98 -12.43
N ILE A 166 -29.97 -10.84 -11.84
CA ILE A 166 -31.29 -10.25 -11.64
C ILE A 166 -31.97 -9.95 -13.00
N GLY A 167 -31.21 -9.33 -13.92
CA GLY A 167 -31.70 -9.01 -15.26
C GLY A 167 -32.11 -10.25 -16.05
N MET A 168 -31.30 -11.32 -16.02
CA MET A 168 -31.64 -12.59 -16.65
C MET A 168 -32.83 -13.27 -16.01
N ILE A 169 -32.93 -13.33 -14.68
CA ILE A 169 -34.11 -13.89 -13.98
C ILE A 169 -35.37 -13.15 -14.41
N LYS A 170 -35.34 -11.82 -14.43
CA LYS A 170 -36.48 -10.99 -14.87
C LYS A 170 -36.90 -11.30 -16.31
N SER A 171 -35.93 -11.44 -17.23
CA SER A 171 -36.18 -11.77 -18.63
C SER A 171 -36.82 -13.15 -18.80
N PHE A 172 -36.31 -14.17 -18.10
CA PHE A 172 -36.92 -15.52 -18.15
C PHE A 172 -38.29 -15.56 -17.51
N TYR A 173 -38.53 -14.83 -16.45
CA TYR A 173 -39.83 -14.74 -15.81
C TYR A 173 -40.89 -14.14 -16.78
N GLN A 174 -40.53 -13.08 -17.50
CA GLN A 174 -41.40 -12.46 -18.51
C GLN A 174 -41.75 -13.40 -19.66
N ILE A 175 -40.79 -14.21 -20.14
CA ILE A 175 -41.02 -15.23 -21.17
C ILE A 175 -42.00 -16.29 -20.69
N SER A 176 -41.87 -16.76 -19.45
CA SER A 176 -42.73 -17.81 -18.90
C SER A 176 -44.18 -17.35 -18.69
N ALA A 177 -44.38 -16.04 -18.43
CA ALA A 177 -45.71 -15.48 -18.18
C ALA A 177 -46.48 -15.07 -19.46
N GLY A 178 -45.80 -14.93 -20.61
CA GLY A 178 -46.41 -14.39 -21.82
C GLY A 178 -46.84 -15.48 -22.83
N ASN A 179 -47.97 -15.24 -23.53
CA ASN A 179 -48.57 -16.15 -24.50
C ASN A 179 -48.27 -15.83 -25.98
N PHE A 180 -47.49 -14.82 -26.32
CA PHE A 180 -47.24 -14.35 -27.68
C PHE A 180 -45.78 -14.44 -28.10
N GLU A 181 -45.49 -15.09 -29.25
CA GLU A 181 -44.12 -15.44 -29.67
C GLU A 181 -43.25 -14.25 -30.12
N GLY A 182 -43.83 -13.23 -30.74
CA GLY A 182 -43.07 -12.11 -31.30
C GLY A 182 -42.54 -11.09 -30.28
N VAL A 183 -43.29 -10.85 -29.21
CA VAL A 183 -42.95 -9.88 -28.16
C VAL A 183 -41.84 -10.41 -27.23
N LYS A 184 -41.77 -11.73 -27.05
CA LYS A 184 -40.81 -12.42 -26.17
C LYS A 184 -39.37 -12.21 -26.55
N GLN A 185 -39.02 -12.16 -27.84
CA GLN A 185 -37.62 -11.96 -28.28
C GLN A 185 -37.12 -10.56 -27.99
N MET A 186 -37.97 -9.55 -28.09
CA MET A 186 -37.62 -8.16 -27.89
C MET A 186 -37.46 -7.84 -26.40
N GLU A 187 -38.31 -8.41 -25.55
CA GLU A 187 -38.20 -8.29 -24.08
C GLU A 187 -36.99 -9.04 -23.54
N LEU A 188 -36.68 -10.22 -24.06
CA LEU A 188 -35.47 -10.97 -23.72
C LEU A 188 -34.22 -10.18 -24.07
N ALA A 189 -34.15 -9.63 -25.29
CA ALA A 189 -33.02 -8.82 -25.73
C ALA A 189 -32.83 -7.57 -24.85
N GLY A 190 -33.95 -6.94 -24.44
CA GLY A 190 -33.95 -5.80 -23.52
C GLY A 190 -33.34 -6.13 -22.15
N GLY A 191 -33.79 -7.21 -21.52
CA GLY A 191 -33.30 -7.60 -20.21
C GLY A 191 -31.84 -8.10 -20.22
N VAL A 192 -31.43 -8.80 -21.30
CA VAL A 192 -30.00 -9.15 -21.48
C VAL A 192 -29.14 -7.90 -21.68
N SER A 193 -29.62 -6.92 -22.44
CA SER A 193 -28.92 -5.64 -22.63
C SER A 193 -28.77 -4.89 -21.31
N GLU A 194 -29.83 -4.78 -20.49
CA GLU A 194 -29.82 -4.19 -19.14
C GLU A 194 -28.75 -4.86 -18.26
N ALA A 195 -28.70 -6.19 -18.28
CA ALA A 195 -27.76 -6.97 -17.53
C ALA A 195 -26.31 -6.73 -17.95
N LEU A 196 -26.02 -6.67 -19.23
CA LEU A 196 -24.66 -6.39 -19.74
C LEU A 196 -24.18 -4.98 -19.40
N ILE A 197 -25.08 -3.99 -19.47
CA ILE A 197 -24.74 -2.60 -19.11
C ILE A 197 -24.37 -2.49 -17.64
N THR A 198 -25.13 -3.11 -16.73
CA THR A 198 -24.83 -3.07 -15.30
C THR A 198 -23.46 -3.68 -14.98
N THR A 199 -23.10 -4.79 -15.64
CA THR A 199 -21.77 -5.40 -15.46
C THR A 199 -20.66 -4.51 -16.00
N ALA A 200 -20.83 -3.94 -17.19
CA ALA A 200 -19.84 -3.05 -17.76
C ALA A 200 -19.61 -1.81 -16.86
N CYS A 201 -20.67 -1.24 -16.30
CA CYS A 201 -20.58 -0.13 -15.35
C CYS A 201 -19.87 -0.56 -14.05
N GLY A 202 -20.22 -1.72 -13.48
CA GLY A 202 -19.59 -2.24 -12.26
C GLY A 202 -18.08 -2.48 -12.42
N LEU A 203 -17.70 -3.08 -13.55
CA LEU A 203 -16.29 -3.30 -13.92
C LEU A 203 -15.54 -1.96 -14.09
N SER A 204 -16.13 -1.01 -14.79
CA SER A 204 -15.51 0.30 -15.02
C SER A 204 -15.22 1.03 -13.70
N ILE A 205 -16.19 1.04 -12.77
CA ILE A 205 -16.01 1.63 -11.43
C ILE A 205 -14.92 0.90 -10.66
N GLY A 206 -14.93 -0.44 -10.67
CA GLY A 206 -13.95 -1.26 -9.97
C GLY A 206 -12.53 -1.05 -10.47
N ILE A 207 -12.32 -1.02 -11.78
CA ILE A 207 -11.02 -0.77 -12.41
C ILE A 207 -10.48 0.60 -11.98
N VAL A 208 -11.29 1.65 -12.07
CA VAL A 208 -10.89 3.01 -11.68
C VAL A 208 -10.51 3.07 -10.21
N ALA A 209 -11.33 2.45 -9.32
CA ALA A 209 -11.04 2.39 -7.90
C ALA A 209 -9.72 1.69 -7.59
N LEU A 210 -9.43 0.56 -8.23
CA LEU A 210 -8.18 -0.20 -8.04
C LEU A 210 -6.95 0.55 -8.56
N ILE A 211 -7.06 1.27 -9.68
CA ILE A 211 -5.97 2.10 -10.20
C ILE A 211 -5.61 3.18 -9.17
N PHE A 212 -6.60 3.92 -8.67
CA PHE A 212 -6.35 4.96 -7.67
C PHE A 212 -5.84 4.38 -6.35
N TYR A 213 -6.39 3.24 -5.91
CA TYR A 213 -5.86 2.51 -4.74
C TYR A 213 -4.37 2.19 -4.89
N SER A 214 -3.96 1.65 -6.03
CA SER A 214 -2.55 1.32 -6.29
C SER A 214 -1.63 2.55 -6.22
N VAL A 215 -2.08 3.68 -6.79
CA VAL A 215 -1.35 4.95 -6.75
C VAL A 215 -1.23 5.48 -5.31
N PHE A 216 -2.32 5.46 -4.54
CA PHE A 216 -2.30 5.94 -3.15
C PHE A 216 -1.51 5.01 -2.24
N ARG A 217 -1.60 3.69 -2.44
CA ARG A 217 -0.82 2.71 -1.69
C ARG A 217 0.69 2.96 -1.81
N GLY A 218 1.17 3.21 -3.02
CA GLY A 218 2.58 3.54 -3.23
C GLY A 218 3.01 4.83 -2.50
N ARG A 219 2.14 5.84 -2.47
CA ARG A 219 2.41 7.08 -1.71
C ARG A 219 2.42 6.85 -0.20
N VAL A 220 1.44 6.11 0.31
CA VAL A 220 1.34 5.80 1.76
C VAL A 220 2.55 5.01 2.23
N GLN A 221 2.99 3.99 1.47
CA GLN A 221 4.19 3.22 1.82
C GLN A 221 5.45 4.09 1.87
N LYS A 222 5.59 5.04 0.94
CA LYS A 222 6.68 6.01 1.00
C LYS A 222 6.63 6.86 2.26
N PHE A 223 5.46 7.32 2.68
CA PHE A 223 5.31 8.12 3.90
C PHE A 223 5.54 7.31 5.17
N ILE A 224 5.20 6.02 5.18
CA ILE A 224 5.51 5.10 6.27
C ILE A 224 7.04 4.96 6.41
N ALA A 225 7.76 4.74 5.32
CA ALA A 225 9.23 4.67 5.36
C ALA A 225 9.86 5.98 5.84
N GLU A 226 9.33 7.16 5.43
CA GLU A 226 9.77 8.46 5.94
C GLU A 226 9.48 8.62 7.44
N LEU A 227 8.34 8.10 7.93
CA LEU A 227 7.99 8.11 9.35
C LEU A 227 8.94 7.23 10.18
N GLU A 228 9.26 6.04 9.70
CA GLU A 228 10.19 5.12 10.35
C GLU A 228 11.60 5.71 10.43
N ALA A 229 12.08 6.30 9.34
CA ALA A 229 13.38 6.98 9.31
C ALA A 229 13.43 8.17 10.29
N ALA A 230 12.38 9.00 10.31
CA ALA A 230 12.27 10.13 11.22
C ALA A 230 12.18 9.70 12.69
N SER A 231 11.41 8.63 12.97
CA SER A 231 11.31 8.04 14.32
C SER A 231 12.67 7.51 14.80
N THR A 232 13.37 6.76 13.97
CA THR A 232 14.70 6.24 14.28
C THR A 232 15.69 7.37 14.55
N HIS A 233 15.65 8.43 13.75
CA HIS A 233 16.52 9.60 13.96
C HIS A 233 16.23 10.31 15.31
N LEU A 234 14.95 10.53 15.64
CA LEU A 234 14.56 11.11 16.93
C LEU A 234 14.99 10.23 18.10
N MET A 235 14.81 8.92 18.01
CA MET A 235 15.21 7.98 19.06
C MET A 235 16.74 7.96 19.22
N ALA A 236 17.50 8.06 18.15
CA ALA A 236 18.95 8.16 18.22
C ALA A 236 19.41 9.43 18.97
N LEU A 237 18.77 10.58 18.69
CA LEU A 237 19.06 11.83 19.39
C LEU A 237 18.70 11.77 20.89
N LEU A 238 17.54 11.21 21.22
CA LEU A 238 17.11 11.01 22.60
C LEU A 238 18.02 10.04 23.35
N SER A 239 18.45 8.95 22.72
CA SER A 239 19.39 7.97 23.27
C SER A 239 20.74 8.63 23.61
N ALA A 240 21.27 9.43 22.70
CA ALA A 240 22.54 10.13 22.92
C ALA A 240 22.48 11.07 24.13
N GLN A 241 21.35 11.75 24.35
CA GLN A 241 21.16 12.62 25.51
C GLN A 241 20.87 11.83 26.79
N TYR A 242 20.10 10.75 26.72
CA TYR A 242 19.81 9.88 27.85
C TYR A 242 21.11 9.25 28.40
N ASN A 243 21.93 8.65 27.54
CA ASN A 243 23.22 8.05 27.94
C ASN A 243 24.20 9.07 28.54
N ARG A 244 24.19 10.31 28.03
CA ARG A 244 25.01 11.40 28.56
C ARG A 244 24.57 11.80 29.97
N ASN A 245 23.28 11.71 30.29
CA ASN A 245 22.76 11.98 31.64
C ASN A 245 23.02 10.81 32.60
N ALA A 246 23.02 9.57 32.10
CA ALA A 246 23.29 8.37 32.89
C ALA A 246 24.80 8.16 33.20
N GLY A 247 25.68 9.08 32.74
CA GLY A 247 27.14 8.96 32.95
C GLY A 247 27.79 7.82 32.16
N VAL A 248 27.00 7.16 31.29
CA VAL A 248 27.48 6.12 30.39
C VAL A 248 28.09 6.81 29.17
N THR A 249 29.41 6.98 29.18
CA THR A 249 30.12 7.34 27.94
C THR A 249 29.78 6.27 26.89
N PRO A 250 29.35 6.66 25.68
CA PRO A 250 29.19 5.69 24.61
C PRO A 250 30.55 5.01 24.43
N LYS A 251 30.64 3.72 24.77
CA LYS A 251 31.78 2.89 24.41
C LYS A 251 31.81 2.99 22.88
N ALA A 252 32.79 3.73 22.37
CA ALA A 252 33.05 3.73 20.94
C ALA A 252 33.09 2.28 20.54
N ALA A 253 32.19 1.88 19.63
CA ALA A 253 32.31 0.57 19.00
C ALA A 253 33.64 0.61 18.27
N THR A 254 34.68 0.13 18.94
CA THR A 254 35.96 -0.08 18.33
C THR A 254 35.75 -1.07 17.20
N ALA A 255 36.32 -0.80 16.05
CA ALA A 255 36.23 -1.63 14.86
C ALA A 255 36.53 -3.11 15.14
N ASP A 256 37.28 -3.39 16.22
CA ASP A 256 37.62 -4.73 16.71
C ASP A 256 36.39 -5.59 17.11
N SER A 257 35.29 -4.98 17.60
CA SER A 257 34.08 -5.77 17.96
C SER A 257 33.24 -6.17 16.76
N PHE A 258 33.48 -5.58 15.60
CA PHE A 258 32.80 -5.94 14.35
C PHE A 258 33.49 -7.12 13.66
N GLU A 259 34.85 -7.22 13.79
CA GLU A 259 35.60 -8.35 13.24
C GLU A 259 35.38 -9.63 14.05
N ASP A 260 35.29 -9.57 15.38
CA ASP A 260 35.02 -10.75 16.22
C ASP A 260 33.60 -11.31 16.05
N SER A 261 32.61 -10.49 15.72
CA SER A 261 31.24 -10.96 15.45
C SER A 261 31.08 -11.59 14.07
N PHE A 262 31.94 -11.26 13.12
CA PHE A 262 31.90 -11.85 11.77
C PHE A 262 32.73 -13.13 11.65
N LEU A 263 33.71 -13.34 12.56
CA LEU A 263 34.56 -14.51 12.58
C LEU A 263 34.04 -15.64 13.50
N GLY A 264 32.95 -15.40 14.25
CA GLY A 264 32.45 -16.31 15.29
C GLY A 264 31.47 -17.40 14.86
N ASP A 265 30.87 -17.32 13.67
CA ASP A 265 29.75 -18.24 13.30
C ASP A 265 29.91 -18.94 11.93
N GLU A 266 31.10 -19.03 11.39
CA GLU A 266 31.35 -19.95 10.29
C GLU A 266 32.27 -21.11 10.74
N GLY A 267 31.62 -22.15 11.26
CA GLY A 267 32.23 -23.48 11.44
C GLY A 267 32.65 -24.12 10.10
N PHE A 268 33.52 -23.46 9.33
CA PHE A 268 34.23 -24.09 8.25
C PHE A 268 35.41 -24.85 8.84
N ALA A 269 35.24 -26.15 8.96
CA ALA A 269 36.30 -27.10 9.26
C ALA A 269 37.50 -26.85 8.30
N GLN A 270 38.58 -26.31 8.85
CA GLN A 270 39.84 -26.25 8.13
C GLN A 270 40.33 -27.70 7.93
N PRO A 271 40.63 -28.12 6.70
CA PRO A 271 41.32 -29.39 6.50
C PRO A 271 42.72 -29.29 7.12
N SER A 272 42.97 -30.17 8.08
CA SER A 272 44.26 -30.32 8.76
C SER A 272 45.40 -30.42 7.75
N ARG A 273 46.32 -29.45 7.80
CA ARG A 273 47.64 -29.54 7.17
C ARG A 273 48.44 -30.59 7.91
N GLN A 274 48.27 -31.86 7.53
CA GLN A 274 49.23 -32.91 7.85
C GLN A 274 50.44 -32.74 6.96
N GLY A 275 51.60 -32.88 7.62
CA GLY A 275 52.93 -32.59 7.19
C GLY A 275 53.32 -33.16 5.84
N ARG A 276 54.01 -32.34 5.07
CA ARG A 276 54.86 -32.74 3.97
C ARG A 276 56.08 -33.46 4.55
N SER A 277 56.07 -34.77 4.55
CA SER A 277 57.28 -35.57 4.60
C SER A 277 57.83 -35.69 3.19
N ALA A 278 59.14 -35.55 3.08
CA ALA A 278 59.93 -35.56 1.87
C ALA A 278 59.84 -36.91 1.10
N PRO A 279 60.12 -36.94 -0.21
CA PRO A 279 60.08 -38.15 -1.02
C PRO A 279 61.37 -38.96 -0.81
N SER A 280 61.29 -40.30 -0.58
CA SER A 280 62.34 -41.26 -0.72
C SER A 280 62.20 -41.96 -2.06
N PRO A 281 63.33 -42.52 -2.61
CA PRO A 281 63.44 -42.79 -4.03
C PRO A 281 62.97 -44.21 -4.42
N ILE A 282 62.51 -44.28 -5.65
CA ILE A 282 62.57 -45.34 -6.65
C ILE A 282 62.71 -46.78 -6.11
N ASP A 283 61.68 -47.56 -6.28
CA ASP A 283 61.88 -48.96 -6.64
C ASP A 283 60.96 -49.37 -7.81
N ASP A 284 61.67 -49.75 -8.87
CA ASP A 284 61.16 -50.19 -10.15
C ASP A 284 61.05 -51.69 -10.05
N THR A 285 59.87 -52.29 -10.06
CA THR A 285 59.71 -53.66 -10.56
C THR A 285 58.22 -54.00 -10.82
N ARG A 286 58.00 -54.17 -12.08
CA ARG A 286 57.32 -55.31 -12.72
C ARG A 286 55.82 -55.55 -12.53
N ARG A 287 55.25 -55.55 -13.67
CA ARG A 287 54.46 -56.62 -14.33
C ARG A 287 53.02 -56.76 -13.98
N ASP A 288 52.34 -56.54 -15.00
CA ASP A 288 51.62 -57.50 -15.90
C ASP A 288 50.20 -57.88 -15.42
N VAL A 289 49.38 -57.81 -16.38
CA VAL A 289 48.43 -58.81 -16.89
C VAL A 289 46.93 -58.55 -16.50
N GLU A 290 46.19 -58.37 -17.59
CA GLU A 290 44.83 -58.83 -17.95
C GLU A 290 43.73 -58.56 -16.99
N GLY A 291 42.65 -58.12 -17.44
CA GLY A 291 41.77 -58.41 -18.59
C GLY A 291 40.35 -58.45 -18.12
N ILE A 292 39.53 -58.13 -19.00
CA ILE A 292 38.10 -58.25 -19.17
C ILE A 292 37.34 -56.94 -18.87
#